data_12c02cbeb1f0e6d63b50be52afeb4e74
#
_entry.id   12c02cbeb1f0e6d63b50be52afeb4e74
#
_cell.length_a   1.000
_cell.length_b   1.000
_cell.length_c   1.000
_cell.angle_alpha   90.00
_cell.angle_beta   90.00
_cell.angle_gamma   90.00
#
_symmetry.space_group_name_H-M   'P 1'
#
loop_
_entity.id
_entity.type
_entity.pdbx_description
1 polymer ?
#
loop_
_entity_poly.entity_id
_entity_poly.type
_entity_poly.pdbx_seq_one_letter_code
_entity_poly.pdbx_strand_id
1 'polypeptide(L)'
;MQAADDDAAQVLRQFRIVFNAVRHHFRRVENASGLGGAQIWALGLVAASPGLRVNALAAAMDIHQSTASNLLRGLTERGLLRAERETTDRRSVKLHLTDTGQAALDRAPGPYAGVLPDALAQLDPATLMQLSAGLGQLIATLQADEAAGRLPLAQL
;
A
#
# COMPACT_ATOMS: atom_id res chain seq x y z
N MET A 1 15.46 -34.74 -8.96
CA MET A 1 15.78 -33.53 -9.74
C MET A 1 14.55 -33.04 -10.46
N GLN A 2 13.82 -33.85 -11.22
CA GLN A 2 12.62 -33.45 -11.95
C GLN A 2 11.47 -32.93 -11.07
N ALA A 3 11.21 -33.54 -9.91
CA ALA A 3 10.17 -33.10 -8.98
C ALA A 3 10.45 -31.71 -8.38
N ALA A 4 11.71 -31.42 -8.02
CA ALA A 4 12.10 -30.11 -7.48
C ALA A 4 12.02 -29.00 -8.55
N ASP A 5 12.27 -29.31 -9.81
CA ASP A 5 12.12 -28.38 -10.92
C ASP A 5 10.61 -28.08 -11.19
N ASP A 6 9.74 -29.10 -11.03
CA ASP A 6 8.29 -28.93 -11.16
C ASP A 6 7.72 -28.06 -10.01
N ASP A 7 8.19 -28.26 -8.78
CA ASP A 7 7.81 -27.45 -7.61
C ASP A 7 8.23 -25.97 -7.77
N ALA A 8 9.46 -25.73 -8.20
CA ALA A 8 9.95 -24.37 -8.46
C ALA A 8 9.14 -23.68 -9.58
N ALA A 9 8.83 -24.40 -10.64
CA ALA A 9 8.00 -23.89 -11.72
C ALA A 9 6.57 -23.57 -11.26
N GLN A 10 6.01 -24.39 -10.37
CA GLN A 10 4.71 -24.16 -9.76
C GLN A 10 4.72 -22.89 -8.92
N VAL A 11 5.69 -22.72 -8.03
CA VAL A 11 5.84 -21.52 -7.19
C VAL A 11 5.99 -20.28 -8.07
N LEU A 12 6.80 -20.34 -9.14
CA LEU A 12 6.95 -19.24 -10.07
C LEU A 12 5.63 -18.86 -10.76
N ARG A 13 4.82 -19.86 -11.14
CA ARG A 13 3.45 -19.61 -11.68
C ARG A 13 2.57 -18.90 -10.66
N GLN A 14 2.62 -19.31 -9.39
CA GLN A 14 1.85 -18.69 -8.31
C GLN A 14 2.26 -17.23 -8.11
N PHE A 15 3.55 -16.89 -8.10
CA PHE A 15 4.02 -15.51 -8.06
C PHE A 15 3.46 -14.68 -9.23
N ARG A 16 3.51 -15.22 -10.45
CA ARG A 16 2.94 -14.51 -11.62
C ARG A 16 1.45 -14.22 -11.47
N ILE A 17 0.67 -15.17 -10.91
CA ILE A 17 -0.76 -14.98 -10.64
C ILE A 17 -0.96 -13.85 -9.62
N VAL A 18 -0.22 -13.87 -8.51
CA VAL A 18 -0.31 -12.83 -7.48
C VAL A 18 0.07 -11.45 -8.04
N PHE A 19 1.20 -11.34 -8.73
CA PHE A 19 1.63 -10.08 -9.33
C PHE A 19 0.64 -9.55 -10.38
N ASN A 20 0.06 -10.42 -11.19
CA ASN A 20 -0.94 -10.01 -12.16
C ASN A 20 -2.23 -9.53 -11.48
N ALA A 21 -2.67 -10.16 -10.42
CA ALA A 21 -3.84 -9.72 -9.65
C ALA A 21 -3.62 -8.33 -9.04
N VAL A 22 -2.46 -8.10 -8.41
CA VAL A 22 -2.07 -6.81 -7.83
C VAL A 22 -1.99 -5.72 -8.92
N ARG A 23 -1.30 -6.00 -10.03
CA ARG A 23 -1.18 -5.06 -11.15
C ARG A 23 -2.53 -4.72 -11.77
N HIS A 24 -3.39 -5.72 -11.96
CA HIS A 24 -4.73 -5.50 -12.51
C HIS A 24 -5.57 -4.60 -11.60
N HIS A 25 -5.52 -4.83 -10.30
CA HIS A 25 -6.22 -3.98 -9.33
C HIS A 25 -5.75 -2.52 -9.42
N PHE A 26 -4.45 -2.27 -9.39
CA PHE A 26 -3.90 -0.91 -9.45
C PHE A 26 -4.23 -0.19 -10.76
N ARG A 27 -4.24 -0.90 -11.89
CA ARG A 27 -4.71 -0.33 -13.17
C ARG A 27 -6.18 0.08 -13.12
N ARG A 28 -7.04 -0.72 -12.49
CA ARG A 28 -8.44 -0.38 -12.31
C ARG A 28 -8.61 0.86 -11.44
N VAL A 29 -7.86 0.95 -10.36
CA VAL A 29 -7.84 2.12 -9.46
C VAL A 29 -7.43 3.37 -10.24
N GLU A 30 -6.32 3.32 -10.96
CA GLU A 30 -5.80 4.43 -11.74
C GLU A 30 -6.77 4.87 -12.85
N ASN A 31 -7.31 3.93 -13.60
CA ASN A 31 -8.28 4.21 -14.67
C ASN A 31 -9.57 4.86 -14.13
N ALA A 32 -10.04 4.46 -12.96
CA ALA A 32 -11.28 4.96 -12.38
C ALA A 32 -11.13 6.30 -11.65
N SER A 33 -10.00 6.49 -10.94
CA SER A 33 -9.78 7.64 -10.05
C SER A 33 -8.80 8.68 -10.60
N GLY A 34 -7.94 8.32 -11.56
CA GLY A 34 -6.81 9.13 -12.00
C GLY A 34 -5.66 9.19 -10.99
N LEU A 35 -5.66 8.31 -9.98
CA LEU A 35 -4.70 8.26 -8.89
C LEU A 35 -4.06 6.87 -8.78
N GLY A 36 -2.78 6.83 -8.41
CA GLY A 36 -2.09 5.58 -8.10
C GLY A 36 -2.62 4.92 -6.82
N GLY A 37 -2.38 3.61 -6.70
CA GLY A 37 -2.89 2.81 -5.58
C GLY A 37 -2.47 3.31 -4.20
N ALA A 38 -1.20 3.73 -4.03
CA ALA A 38 -0.72 4.30 -2.77
C ALA A 38 -1.44 5.62 -2.42
N GLN A 39 -1.76 6.43 -3.41
CA GLN A 39 -2.50 7.69 -3.23
C GLN A 39 -3.94 7.41 -2.77
N ILE A 40 -4.61 6.45 -3.38
CA ILE A 40 -5.97 6.04 -2.99
C ILE A 40 -5.97 5.44 -1.59
N TRP A 41 -4.99 4.61 -1.24
CA TRP A 41 -4.88 4.08 0.12
C TRP A 41 -4.71 5.19 1.17
N ALA A 42 -3.81 6.15 0.92
CA ALA A 42 -3.63 7.29 1.80
C ALA A 42 -4.91 8.12 1.97
N LEU A 43 -5.63 8.42 0.87
CA LEU A 43 -6.92 9.11 0.95
C LEU A 43 -7.95 8.32 1.76
N GLY A 44 -8.02 6.99 1.57
CA GLY A 44 -8.92 6.12 2.32
C GLY A 44 -8.64 6.14 3.82
N LEU A 45 -7.37 6.14 4.24
CA LEU A 45 -7.00 6.24 5.64
C LEU A 45 -7.39 7.59 6.26
N VAL A 46 -7.19 8.69 5.54
CA VAL A 46 -7.59 10.02 6.01
C VAL A 46 -9.12 10.15 6.06
N ALA A 47 -9.84 9.56 5.10
CA ALA A 47 -11.31 9.52 5.13
C ALA A 47 -11.85 8.75 6.34
N ALA A 48 -11.23 7.62 6.67
CA ALA A 48 -11.60 6.80 7.81
C ALA A 48 -11.24 7.45 9.16
N SER A 49 -10.21 8.29 9.19
CA SER A 49 -9.70 8.96 10.39
C SER A 49 -9.37 10.43 10.10
N PRO A 50 -10.38 11.33 10.00
CA PRO A 50 -10.15 12.75 9.78
C PRO A 50 -9.25 13.34 10.88
N GLY A 51 -8.24 14.10 10.48
CA GLY A 51 -7.22 14.60 11.40
C GLY A 51 -6.05 13.64 11.64
N LEU A 52 -5.95 12.57 10.86
CA LEU A 52 -4.83 11.62 10.91
C LEU A 52 -3.49 12.37 10.75
N ARG A 53 -2.49 11.98 11.54
CA ARG A 53 -1.13 12.55 11.47
C ARG A 53 -0.27 11.78 10.48
N VAL A 54 0.77 12.45 9.95
CA VAL A 54 1.68 11.85 8.94
C VAL A 54 2.35 10.58 9.43
N ASN A 55 2.85 10.56 10.67
CA ASN A 55 3.48 9.37 11.25
C ASN A 55 2.48 8.21 11.48
N ALA A 56 1.24 8.52 11.84
CA ALA A 56 0.20 7.50 11.97
C ALA A 56 -0.20 6.91 10.60
N LEU A 57 -0.25 7.75 9.56
CA LEU A 57 -0.46 7.28 8.19
C LEU A 57 0.69 6.39 7.71
N ALA A 58 1.95 6.79 7.93
CA ALA A 58 3.13 6.01 7.59
C ALA A 58 3.11 4.63 8.29
N ALA A 59 2.75 4.60 9.58
CA ALA A 59 2.62 3.36 10.33
C ALA A 59 1.47 2.46 9.80
N ALA A 60 0.32 3.03 9.47
CA ALA A 60 -0.82 2.29 8.93
C ALA A 60 -0.54 1.70 7.54
N MET A 61 0.29 2.36 6.73
CA MET A 61 0.73 1.87 5.42
C MET A 61 1.99 0.99 5.49
N ASP A 62 2.63 0.87 6.66
CA ASP A 62 3.93 0.21 6.86
C ASP A 62 5.01 0.72 5.89
N ILE A 63 5.09 2.04 5.73
CA ILE A 63 6.08 2.72 4.88
C ILE A 63 6.96 3.67 5.67
N HIS A 64 8.09 4.09 5.08
CA HIS A 64 8.92 5.12 5.68
C HIS A 64 8.19 6.45 5.79
N GLN A 65 8.47 7.22 6.86
CA GLN A 65 7.87 8.54 7.05
C GLN A 65 8.20 9.52 5.92
N SER A 66 9.40 9.43 5.34
CA SER A 66 9.79 10.23 4.17
C SER A 66 8.95 9.89 2.93
N THR A 67 8.65 8.62 2.72
CA THR A 67 7.76 8.16 1.64
C THR A 67 6.34 8.69 1.85
N ALA A 68 5.81 8.58 3.07
CA ALA A 68 4.50 9.13 3.43
C ALA A 68 4.45 10.66 3.22
N SER A 69 5.48 11.39 3.66
CA SER A 69 5.57 12.85 3.49
C SER A 69 5.57 13.27 2.02
N ASN A 70 6.30 12.55 1.17
CA ASN A 70 6.32 12.82 -0.28
C ASN A 70 4.96 12.53 -0.92
N LEU A 71 4.32 11.43 -0.55
CA LEU A 71 3.00 11.04 -1.01
C LEU A 71 1.96 12.11 -0.64
N LEU A 72 1.95 12.57 0.61
CA LEU A 72 1.03 13.58 1.11
C LEU A 72 1.25 14.96 0.49
N ARG A 73 2.51 15.33 0.25
CA ARG A 73 2.83 16.56 -0.47
C ARG A 73 2.20 16.56 -1.86
N GLY A 74 2.39 15.50 -2.65
CA GLY A 74 1.79 15.36 -3.97
C GLY A 74 0.25 15.43 -3.93
N LEU A 75 -0.39 14.82 -2.92
CA LEU A 75 -1.84 14.88 -2.75
C LEU A 75 -2.33 16.28 -2.36
N THR A 76 -1.58 16.99 -1.52
CA THR A 76 -1.88 18.37 -1.10
C THR A 76 -1.72 19.35 -2.27
N GLU A 77 -0.63 19.24 -3.05
CA GLU A 77 -0.38 20.06 -4.24
C GLU A 77 -1.48 19.88 -5.30
N ARG A 78 -2.07 18.69 -5.40
CA ARG A 78 -3.21 18.40 -6.28
C ARG A 78 -4.57 18.81 -5.69
N GLY A 79 -4.61 19.37 -4.49
CA GLY A 79 -5.83 19.79 -3.81
C GLY A 79 -6.74 18.65 -3.34
N LEU A 80 -6.20 17.43 -3.16
CA LEU A 80 -6.94 16.24 -2.74
C LEU A 80 -6.98 16.09 -1.21
N LEU A 81 -5.95 16.64 -0.54
CA LEU A 81 -5.84 16.74 0.91
C LEU A 81 -5.55 18.18 1.30
N ARG A 82 -5.95 18.57 2.49
CA ARG A 82 -5.48 19.76 3.18
C ARG A 82 -4.74 19.34 4.46
N ALA A 83 -3.66 20.06 4.74
CA ALA A 83 -2.86 19.89 5.94
C ALA A 83 -3.14 21.07 6.88
N GLU A 84 -3.57 20.79 8.10
CA GLU A 84 -3.84 21.78 9.13
C GLU A 84 -2.80 21.65 10.24
N ARG A 85 -2.10 22.73 10.55
CA ARG A 85 -1.13 22.77 11.64
C ARG A 85 -1.87 22.97 12.97
N GLU A 86 -1.51 22.20 13.98
CA GLU A 86 -2.03 22.42 15.33
C GLU A 86 -1.47 23.73 15.92
N THR A 87 -2.36 24.51 16.55
CA THR A 87 -1.98 25.76 17.20
C THR A 87 -1.09 25.54 18.44
N THR A 88 -1.23 24.39 19.09
CA THR A 88 -0.50 24.00 20.32
C THR A 88 0.83 23.31 20.03
N ASP A 89 0.95 22.62 18.89
CA ASP A 89 2.19 21.98 18.44
C ASP A 89 2.37 22.19 16.95
N ARG A 90 3.20 23.20 16.60
CA ARG A 90 3.50 23.55 15.20
C ARG A 90 4.17 22.43 14.39
N ARG A 91 4.67 21.37 15.06
CA ARG A 91 5.25 20.18 14.42
C ARG A 91 4.21 19.14 14.05
N SER A 92 3.01 19.26 14.63
CA SER A 92 1.91 18.34 14.40
C SER A 92 1.01 18.86 13.27
N VAL A 93 0.87 18.06 12.23
CA VAL A 93 0.01 18.33 11.07
C VAL A 93 -1.10 17.31 11.03
N LYS A 94 -2.34 17.79 11.01
CA LYS A 94 -3.55 16.99 10.81
C LYS A 94 -3.96 17.01 9.35
N LEU A 95 -4.30 15.84 8.84
CA LEU A 95 -4.71 15.65 7.45
C LEU A 95 -6.21 15.55 7.35
N HIS A 96 -6.78 16.26 6.37
CA HIS A 96 -8.20 16.23 6.07
C HIS A 96 -8.41 16.06 4.57
N LEU A 97 -9.42 15.28 4.22
CA LEU A 97 -9.85 15.13 2.83
C LEU A 97 -10.53 16.43 2.36
N THR A 98 -10.29 16.78 1.11
CA THR A 98 -11.08 17.82 0.42
C THR A 98 -12.26 17.17 -0.31
N ASP A 99 -13.23 17.98 -0.77
CA ASP A 99 -14.34 17.46 -1.59
C ASP A 99 -13.82 16.81 -2.88
N THR A 100 -12.76 17.37 -3.47
CA THR A 100 -12.09 16.79 -4.65
C THR A 100 -11.43 15.46 -4.30
N GLY A 101 -10.79 15.35 -3.14
CA GLY A 101 -10.21 14.11 -2.64
C GLY A 101 -11.27 13.04 -2.38
N GLN A 102 -12.39 13.42 -1.78
CA GLN A 102 -13.52 12.51 -1.56
C GLN A 102 -14.10 12.01 -2.88
N ALA A 103 -14.31 12.88 -3.85
CA ALA A 103 -14.81 12.51 -5.17
C ALA A 103 -13.85 11.54 -5.92
N ALA A 104 -12.54 11.70 -5.76
CA ALA A 104 -11.57 10.78 -6.33
C ALA A 104 -11.62 9.41 -5.64
N LEU A 105 -11.73 9.39 -4.31
CA LEU A 105 -11.87 8.16 -3.52
C LEU A 105 -13.14 7.39 -3.87
N ASP A 106 -14.27 8.08 -4.04
CA ASP A 106 -15.57 7.48 -4.38
C ASP A 106 -15.56 6.79 -5.75
N ARG A 107 -14.71 7.24 -6.68
CA ARG A 107 -14.53 6.60 -7.98
C ARG A 107 -13.63 5.37 -7.94
N ALA A 108 -12.76 5.27 -6.95
CA ALA A 108 -11.79 4.18 -6.87
C ALA A 108 -12.45 2.87 -6.44
N PRO A 109 -12.18 1.75 -7.13
CA PRO A 109 -12.63 0.46 -6.65
C PRO A 109 -11.85 0.04 -5.40
N GLY A 110 -12.57 -0.52 -4.40
CA GLY A 110 -11.94 -1.15 -3.23
C GLY A 110 -11.32 -2.51 -3.57
N PRO A 111 -10.55 -3.07 -2.62
CA PRO A 111 -10.11 -2.46 -1.36
C PRO A 111 -9.02 -1.40 -1.56
N TYR A 112 -9.07 -0.31 -0.79
CA TYR A 112 -8.15 0.83 -0.96
C TYR A 112 -6.70 0.51 -0.61
N ALA A 113 -6.47 -0.38 0.35
CA ALA A 113 -5.12 -0.86 0.69
C ALA A 113 -4.52 -1.77 -0.41
N GLY A 114 -5.35 -2.23 -1.34
CA GLY A 114 -4.97 -3.17 -2.39
C GLY A 114 -5.45 -4.59 -2.10
N VAL A 115 -5.51 -5.41 -3.14
CA VAL A 115 -6.03 -6.79 -3.04
C VAL A 115 -5.12 -7.74 -2.25
N LEU A 116 -3.81 -7.49 -2.21
CA LEU A 116 -2.88 -8.36 -1.51
C LEU A 116 -2.96 -8.22 0.01
N PRO A 117 -2.92 -7.01 0.61
CA PRO A 117 -3.15 -6.84 2.04
C PRO A 117 -4.50 -7.41 2.50
N ASP A 118 -5.56 -7.19 1.70
CA ASP A 118 -6.89 -7.71 2.00
C ASP A 118 -6.92 -9.24 1.98
N ALA A 119 -6.29 -9.88 0.99
CA ALA A 119 -6.19 -11.33 0.91
C ALA A 119 -5.37 -11.92 2.05
N LEU A 120 -4.23 -11.30 2.41
CA LEU A 120 -3.39 -11.75 3.53
C LEU A 120 -4.13 -11.68 4.86
N ALA A 121 -4.96 -10.66 5.07
CA ALA A 121 -5.75 -10.52 6.30
C ALA A 121 -6.82 -11.62 6.47
N GLN A 122 -7.18 -12.33 5.40
CA GLN A 122 -8.15 -13.43 5.41
C GLN A 122 -7.52 -14.80 5.65
N LEU A 123 -6.18 -14.88 5.62
CA LEU A 123 -5.47 -16.13 5.89
C LEU A 123 -5.42 -16.43 7.38
N ASP A 124 -5.45 -17.72 7.72
CA ASP A 124 -5.23 -18.15 9.10
C ASP A 124 -3.78 -17.93 9.55
N PRO A 125 -3.52 -17.80 10.87
CA PRO A 125 -2.19 -17.50 11.38
C PRO A 125 -1.12 -18.52 11.00
N ALA A 126 -1.47 -19.81 10.91
CA ALA A 126 -0.51 -20.85 10.56
C ALA A 126 -0.05 -20.73 9.11
N THR A 127 -0.98 -20.47 8.19
CA THR A 127 -0.68 -20.21 6.77
C THR A 127 0.17 -18.95 6.60
N LEU A 128 -0.14 -17.85 7.33
CA LEU A 128 0.68 -16.62 7.30
C LEU A 128 2.12 -16.88 7.79
N MET A 129 2.29 -17.65 8.86
CA MET A 129 3.62 -18.01 9.36
C MET A 129 4.43 -18.82 8.35
N GLN A 130 3.82 -19.81 7.71
CA GLN A 130 4.46 -20.62 6.67
C GLN A 130 4.86 -19.77 5.45
N LEU A 131 3.96 -18.91 4.99
CA LEU A 131 4.24 -17.99 3.89
C LEU A 131 5.38 -17.02 4.23
N SER A 132 5.36 -16.44 5.42
CA SER A 132 6.42 -15.55 5.90
C SER A 132 7.78 -16.24 5.96
N ALA A 133 7.84 -17.46 6.49
CA ALA A 133 9.08 -18.24 6.55
C ALA A 133 9.63 -18.57 5.15
N GLY A 134 8.76 -18.99 4.22
CA GLY A 134 9.13 -19.29 2.83
C GLY A 134 9.62 -18.05 2.08
N LEU A 135 8.93 -16.93 2.21
CA LEU A 135 9.34 -15.65 1.62
C LEU A 135 10.67 -15.17 2.22
N GLY A 136 10.88 -15.31 3.53
CA GLY A 136 12.14 -14.94 4.18
C GLY A 136 13.33 -15.71 3.61
N GLN A 137 13.19 -17.02 3.36
CA GLN A 137 14.23 -17.82 2.71
C GLN A 137 14.49 -17.36 1.28
N LEU A 138 13.44 -17.05 0.52
CA LEU A 138 13.58 -16.56 -0.84
C LEU A 138 14.27 -15.20 -0.90
N ILE A 139 13.92 -14.27 -0.01
CA ILE A 139 14.54 -12.94 0.11
C ILE A 139 16.02 -13.06 0.42
N ALA A 140 16.39 -13.93 1.36
CA ALA A 140 17.78 -14.20 1.70
C ALA A 140 18.57 -14.79 0.50
N THR A 141 17.97 -15.72 -0.25
CA THR A 141 18.57 -16.32 -1.46
C THR A 141 18.78 -15.28 -2.57
N LEU A 142 17.85 -14.33 -2.71
CA LEU A 142 17.95 -13.22 -3.66
C LEU A 142 18.95 -12.15 -3.23
N GLN A 143 19.39 -12.14 -1.98
CA GLN A 143 20.18 -11.06 -1.38
C GLN A 143 19.49 -9.69 -1.55
N ALA A 144 18.15 -9.70 -1.48
CA ALA A 144 17.33 -8.51 -1.71
C ALA A 144 17.48 -7.51 -0.57
N ASP A 145 17.39 -6.22 -0.92
CA ASP A 145 17.37 -5.14 0.08
C ASP A 145 16.04 -5.16 0.85
N GLU A 146 16.09 -5.51 2.14
CA GLU A 146 14.92 -5.55 3.00
C GLU A 146 14.27 -4.17 3.22
N ALA A 147 15.02 -3.07 3.02
CA ALA A 147 14.47 -1.73 3.09
C ALA A 147 13.43 -1.47 2.00
N ALA A 148 13.50 -2.17 0.87
CA ALA A 148 12.49 -2.10 -0.18
C ALA A 148 11.11 -2.58 0.28
N GLY A 149 11.01 -3.39 1.34
CA GLY A 149 9.76 -3.84 1.92
C GLY A 149 8.88 -2.71 2.49
N ARG A 150 9.48 -1.53 2.74
CA ARG A 150 8.76 -0.33 3.21
C ARG A 150 8.39 0.65 2.10
N LEU A 151 8.37 0.20 0.86
CA LEU A 151 7.83 0.93 -0.28
C LEU A 151 6.47 0.33 -0.66
N PRO A 152 5.46 1.16 -0.98
CA PRO A 152 4.17 0.65 -1.43
C PRO A 152 4.30 -0.17 -2.72
N LEU A 153 3.63 -1.33 -2.81
CA LEU A 153 3.63 -2.16 -4.02
C LEU A 153 3.15 -1.41 -5.27
N ALA A 154 2.29 -0.41 -5.09
CA ALA A 154 1.80 0.43 -6.19
C ALA A 154 2.88 1.34 -6.81
N GLN A 155 4.07 1.38 -6.23
CA GLN A 155 5.21 2.12 -6.76
C GLN A 155 6.24 1.22 -7.46
N LEU A 156 6.00 -0.09 -7.46
CA LEU A 156 6.80 -1.09 -8.19
C LEU A 156 6.21 -1.30 -9.59
#